data_a41be5b0e58bafd184b4ecfb19a7fb9d
#
_entry.id   a41be5b0e58bafd184b4ecfb19a7fb9d
#
_cell.length_a   1.000
_cell.length_b   1.000
_cell.length_c   1.000
_cell.angle_alpha   90.00
_cell.angle_beta   90.00
_cell.angle_gamma   90.00
#
_symmetry.space_group_name_H-M   'P 1'
#
loop_
_entity.id
_entity.type
_entity.pdbx_description
1 polymer ?
#
loop_
_entity_poly.entity_id
_entity_poly.type
_entity_poly.pdbx_seq_one_letter_code
_entity_poly.pdbx_strand_id
1 'polypeptide(L)'
;MTEKDWEKLLRIKTTGRDDSRSDTYRYPYEPTSYEVLNKLANTGIIGKNNTLLDYGCGKGRVSLFMAYQTKCHSIGIEYDNRIFERAIANKESSISGGRVTFINEDALKYNIPKEADRFFFFNPFSVEIFKGVLANIMDSIYKIGRAHV
;
A
#
# COMPACT_ATOMS: atom_id res chain seq x y z
N MET A 1 -12.05 -2.01 -18.01
CA MET A 1 -10.61 -1.83 -18.27
C MET A 1 -9.85 -3.07 -17.82
N THR A 2 -8.86 -3.46 -18.61
CA THR A 2 -8.00 -4.59 -18.26
C THR A 2 -6.89 -4.15 -17.30
N GLU A 3 -6.17 -5.12 -16.74
CA GLU A 3 -4.96 -4.84 -15.94
C GLU A 3 -3.98 -3.98 -16.74
N LYS A 4 -3.78 -4.32 -18.01
CA LYS A 4 -2.88 -3.60 -18.89
C LYS A 4 -3.33 -2.16 -19.16
N ASP A 5 -4.63 -1.96 -19.31
CA ASP A 5 -5.19 -0.63 -19.50
C ASP A 5 -4.92 0.28 -18.30
N TRP A 6 -5.09 -0.25 -17.08
CA TRP A 6 -4.82 0.50 -15.87
C TRP A 6 -3.34 0.86 -15.73
N GLU A 7 -2.44 -0.12 -16.02
CA GLU A 7 -0.99 0.14 -15.96
C GLU A 7 -0.60 1.25 -16.92
N LYS A 8 -1.17 1.24 -18.11
CA LYS A 8 -0.90 2.27 -19.13
C LYS A 8 -1.45 3.63 -18.71
N LEU A 9 -2.68 3.67 -18.23
CA LEU A 9 -3.30 4.92 -17.76
C LEU A 9 -2.50 5.55 -16.62
N LEU A 10 -2.13 4.75 -15.64
CA LEU A 10 -1.40 5.21 -14.46
C LEU A 10 0.09 5.45 -14.73
N ARG A 11 0.61 4.93 -15.85
CA ARG A 11 2.04 4.99 -16.21
C ARG A 11 2.93 4.27 -15.21
N ILE A 12 2.52 3.07 -14.82
CA ILE A 12 3.26 2.26 -13.86
C ILE A 12 3.44 0.83 -14.36
N LYS A 13 4.37 0.11 -13.73
CA LYS A 13 4.68 -1.28 -14.05
C LYS A 13 4.65 -2.08 -12.76
N THR A 14 3.51 -2.67 -12.45
CA THR A 14 3.31 -3.40 -11.19
C THR A 14 2.89 -4.85 -11.40
N THR A 15 2.69 -5.30 -12.64
CA THR A 15 2.31 -6.68 -12.93
C THR A 15 3.45 -7.65 -12.68
N GLY A 16 3.10 -8.92 -12.48
CA GLY A 16 4.06 -9.99 -12.27
C GLY A 16 4.31 -10.25 -10.79
N ARG A 17 4.77 -11.47 -10.52
CA ARG A 17 5.11 -11.95 -9.19
C ARG A 17 6.62 -11.85 -8.97
N ASP A 18 7.03 -11.47 -7.79
CA ASP A 18 8.44 -11.42 -7.41
C ASP A 18 8.59 -12.08 -6.05
N ASP A 19 9.29 -13.23 -6.01
CA ASP A 19 9.51 -14.01 -4.79
C ASP A 19 10.99 -14.11 -4.39
N SER A 20 11.84 -13.29 -5.00
CA SER A 20 13.30 -13.35 -4.79
C SER A 20 13.73 -13.11 -3.34
N ARG A 21 12.92 -12.42 -2.54
CA ARG A 21 13.22 -12.09 -1.15
C ARG A 21 12.17 -12.64 -0.19
N SER A 22 11.34 -13.58 -0.64
CA SER A 22 10.35 -14.21 0.25
C SER A 22 11.04 -15.12 1.26
N ASP A 23 10.44 -15.25 2.45
CA ASP A 23 10.90 -16.12 3.52
C ASP A 23 9.71 -16.66 4.31
N THR A 24 9.94 -17.24 5.49
CA THR A 24 8.87 -17.80 6.33
C THR A 24 7.84 -16.76 6.79
N TYR A 25 8.26 -15.52 6.92
CA TYR A 25 7.43 -14.44 7.47
C TYR A 25 7.00 -13.41 6.45
N ARG A 26 7.66 -13.36 5.28
CA ARG A 26 7.37 -12.38 4.24
C ARG A 26 7.11 -13.10 2.92
N TYR A 27 5.94 -12.88 2.39
CA TYR A 27 5.47 -13.57 1.19
C TYR A 27 5.99 -12.90 -0.09
N PRO A 28 5.98 -13.63 -1.22
CA PRO A 28 6.38 -13.04 -2.49
C PRO A 28 5.49 -11.85 -2.85
N TYR A 29 6.04 -10.89 -3.61
CA TYR A 29 5.22 -9.83 -4.16
C TYR A 29 4.19 -10.40 -5.12
N GLU A 30 2.94 -10.04 -4.91
CA GLU A 30 1.82 -10.39 -5.77
C GLU A 30 0.82 -9.25 -5.72
N PRO A 31 0.55 -8.58 -6.84
CA PRO A 31 -0.30 -7.40 -6.80
C PRO A 31 -1.78 -7.76 -6.64
N THR A 32 -2.51 -6.90 -5.92
CA THR A 32 -3.97 -6.98 -5.86
C THR A 32 -4.53 -6.60 -7.22
N SER A 33 -5.56 -7.32 -7.70
CA SER A 33 -6.15 -7.03 -9.00
C SER A 33 -6.78 -5.62 -9.02
N TYR A 34 -6.69 -4.96 -10.18
CA TYR A 34 -7.34 -3.66 -10.36
C TYR A 34 -8.86 -3.74 -10.23
N GLU A 35 -9.47 -4.87 -10.61
CA GLU A 35 -10.90 -5.06 -10.45
C GLU A 35 -11.31 -4.93 -8.97
N VAL A 36 -10.57 -5.60 -8.08
CA VAL A 36 -10.82 -5.53 -6.64
C VAL A 36 -10.58 -4.12 -6.12
N LEU A 37 -9.49 -3.49 -6.54
CA LEU A 37 -9.18 -2.12 -6.11
C LEU A 37 -10.23 -1.13 -6.57
N ASN A 38 -10.75 -1.29 -7.78
CA ASN A 38 -11.78 -0.40 -8.30
C ASN A 38 -13.10 -0.56 -7.54
N LYS A 39 -13.45 -1.78 -7.17
CA LYS A 39 -14.62 -2.03 -6.31
C LYS A 39 -14.44 -1.35 -4.95
N LEU A 40 -13.26 -1.47 -4.37
CA LEU A 40 -12.96 -0.82 -3.09
C LEU A 40 -13.07 0.71 -3.21
N ALA A 41 -12.49 1.28 -4.25
CA ALA A 41 -12.56 2.73 -4.48
C ALA A 41 -14.01 3.22 -4.60
N ASN A 42 -14.87 2.43 -5.23
CA ASN A 42 -16.26 2.80 -5.46
C ASN A 42 -17.14 2.71 -4.20
N THR A 43 -16.65 2.10 -3.11
CA THR A 43 -17.42 2.04 -1.86
C THR A 43 -17.48 3.38 -1.13
N GLY A 44 -16.58 4.30 -1.43
CA GLY A 44 -16.49 5.57 -0.71
C GLY A 44 -15.83 5.50 0.66
N ILE A 45 -15.36 4.32 1.08
CA ILE A 45 -14.67 4.16 2.38
C ILE A 45 -13.38 4.99 2.42
N ILE A 46 -12.69 5.13 1.28
CA ILE A 46 -11.48 5.91 1.16
C ILE A 46 -11.78 7.11 0.27
N GLY A 47 -11.53 8.31 0.74
CA GLY A 47 -11.77 9.54 -0.01
C GLY A 47 -10.60 10.52 0.09
N LYS A 48 -10.77 11.70 -0.49
CA LYS A 48 -9.67 12.66 -0.64
C LYS A 48 -9.11 13.19 0.67
N ASN A 49 -9.89 13.13 1.75
CA ASN A 49 -9.45 13.59 3.07
C ASN A 49 -8.80 12.50 3.90
N ASN A 50 -8.69 11.29 3.35
CA ASN A 50 -8.09 10.16 4.04
C ASN A 50 -6.62 9.99 3.66
N THR A 51 -5.86 9.40 4.58
CA THR A 51 -4.50 8.95 4.32
C THR A 51 -4.48 7.43 4.49
N LEU A 52 -4.25 6.74 3.39
CA LEU A 52 -4.19 5.27 3.32
C LEU A 52 -2.77 4.80 3.61
N LEU A 53 -2.64 3.86 4.54
CA LEU A 53 -1.37 3.20 4.81
C LEU A 53 -1.43 1.77 4.24
N ASP A 54 -0.59 1.50 3.25
CA ASP A 54 -0.52 0.19 2.59
C ASP A 54 0.69 -0.57 3.11
N TYR A 55 0.44 -1.61 3.88
CA TYR A 55 1.49 -2.47 4.42
C TYR A 55 1.87 -3.54 3.42
N GLY A 56 3.17 -3.62 3.08
CA GLY A 56 3.64 -4.51 2.04
C GLY A 56 3.26 -4.00 0.66
N CYS A 57 3.58 -2.74 0.38
CA CYS A 57 3.07 -2.06 -0.81
C CYS A 57 3.64 -2.59 -2.13
N GLY A 58 4.68 -3.41 -2.10
CA GLY A 58 5.28 -3.94 -3.31
C GLY A 58 5.73 -2.84 -4.25
N LYS A 59 5.36 -2.97 -5.51
CA LYS A 59 5.72 -2.00 -6.56
C LYS A 59 4.82 -0.76 -6.56
N GLY A 60 3.88 -0.65 -5.61
CA GLY A 60 3.11 0.57 -5.38
C GLY A 60 1.73 0.63 -6.04
N ARG A 61 1.22 -0.48 -6.56
CA ARG A 61 -0.07 -0.47 -7.28
C ARG A 61 -1.22 0.12 -6.46
N VAL A 62 -1.41 -0.37 -5.23
CA VAL A 62 -2.53 0.04 -4.39
C VAL A 62 -2.47 1.54 -4.10
N SER A 63 -1.33 2.02 -3.63
CA SER A 63 -1.15 3.43 -3.29
C SER A 63 -1.37 4.33 -4.50
N LEU A 64 -0.76 3.99 -5.64
CA LEU A 64 -0.85 4.84 -6.84
C LEU A 64 -2.25 4.81 -7.46
N PHE A 65 -2.90 3.63 -7.48
CA PHE A 65 -4.27 3.51 -7.97
C PHE A 65 -5.25 4.28 -7.08
N MET A 66 -5.18 4.05 -5.77
CA MET A 66 -6.13 4.69 -4.85
C MET A 66 -5.96 6.21 -4.84
N ALA A 67 -4.72 6.70 -4.89
CA ALA A 67 -4.46 8.13 -4.98
C ALA A 67 -5.05 8.74 -6.26
N TYR A 68 -4.98 8.02 -7.37
CA TYR A 68 -5.59 8.46 -8.63
C TYR A 68 -7.12 8.44 -8.54
N GLN A 69 -7.68 7.32 -8.08
CA GLN A 69 -9.11 7.09 -8.17
C GLN A 69 -9.91 7.82 -7.10
N THR A 70 -9.36 7.95 -5.89
CA THR A 70 -10.09 8.57 -4.76
C THR A 70 -9.53 9.92 -4.36
N LYS A 71 -8.39 10.33 -4.90
CA LYS A 71 -7.66 11.55 -4.53
C LYS A 71 -7.14 11.52 -3.09
N CYS A 72 -7.09 10.36 -2.45
CA CYS A 72 -6.52 10.23 -1.12
C CYS A 72 -5.00 10.43 -1.15
N HIS A 73 -4.42 10.67 0.02
CA HIS A 73 -2.98 10.50 0.21
C HIS A 73 -2.71 9.05 0.58
N SER A 74 -1.55 8.53 0.19
CA SER A 74 -1.18 7.17 0.53
C SER A 74 0.28 7.06 0.93
N ILE A 75 0.54 6.19 1.90
CA ILE A 75 1.87 5.83 2.35
C ILE A 75 2.03 4.33 2.16
N GLY A 76 3.01 3.89 1.39
CA GLY A 76 3.28 2.47 1.20
C GLY A 76 4.56 2.07 1.92
N ILE A 77 4.49 0.97 2.67
CA ILE A 77 5.63 0.42 3.42
C ILE A 77 6.08 -0.86 2.73
N GLU A 78 7.33 -0.93 2.34
CA GLU A 78 7.91 -2.11 1.71
C GLU A 78 9.23 -2.49 2.38
N TYR A 79 9.33 -3.76 2.80
CA TYR A 79 10.51 -4.29 3.47
C TYR A 79 11.66 -4.57 2.49
N ASP A 80 11.35 -5.12 1.31
CA ASP A 80 12.34 -5.50 0.31
C ASP A 80 12.84 -4.26 -0.43
N ASN A 81 14.10 -3.93 -0.22
CA ASN A 81 14.72 -2.74 -0.83
C ASN A 81 14.64 -2.74 -2.35
N ARG A 82 14.80 -3.90 -3.00
CA ARG A 82 14.78 -4.00 -4.46
C ARG A 82 13.40 -3.73 -5.02
N ILE A 83 12.36 -4.24 -4.37
CA ILE A 83 10.97 -3.99 -4.76
C ILE A 83 10.59 -2.55 -4.45
N PHE A 84 11.03 -2.03 -3.30
CA PHE A 84 10.83 -0.63 -2.93
C PHE A 84 11.35 0.32 -4.01
N GLU A 85 12.52 0.04 -4.57
CA GLU A 85 13.06 0.90 -5.63
C GLU A 85 12.20 0.92 -6.88
N ARG A 86 11.51 -0.18 -7.17
CA ARG A 86 10.53 -0.22 -8.26
C ARG A 86 9.30 0.62 -7.94
N ALA A 87 8.88 0.65 -6.68
CA ALA A 87 7.79 1.52 -6.25
C ALA A 87 8.17 2.99 -6.44
N ILE A 88 9.40 3.36 -6.09
CA ILE A 88 9.90 4.72 -6.30
C ILE A 88 9.89 5.08 -7.79
N ALA A 89 10.36 4.19 -8.66
CA ALA A 89 10.34 4.42 -10.10
C ALA A 89 8.91 4.62 -10.61
N ASN A 90 7.96 3.82 -10.13
CA ASN A 90 6.56 3.96 -10.48
C ASN A 90 5.96 5.27 -9.98
N LYS A 91 6.33 5.70 -8.78
CA LYS A 91 5.91 7.00 -8.26
C LYS A 91 6.36 8.13 -9.19
N GLU A 92 7.59 8.09 -9.64
CA GLU A 92 8.17 9.12 -10.51
C GLU A 92 7.46 9.20 -11.87
N SER A 93 7.08 8.06 -12.44
CA SER A 93 6.42 8.01 -13.74
C SER A 93 4.90 8.20 -13.66
N SER A 94 4.30 7.97 -12.51
CA SER A 94 2.84 7.95 -12.35
C SER A 94 2.22 9.33 -12.35
N ILE A 95 0.99 9.41 -12.87
CA ILE A 95 0.20 10.64 -12.84
C ILE A 95 -0.31 10.97 -11.43
N SER A 96 -0.28 10.02 -10.50
CA SER A 96 -0.75 10.22 -9.12
C SER A 96 0.38 10.24 -8.08
N GLY A 97 1.63 10.18 -8.51
CA GLY A 97 2.77 10.06 -7.61
C GLY A 97 2.90 11.17 -6.57
N GLY A 98 2.42 12.37 -6.87
CA GLY A 98 2.50 13.50 -5.95
C GLY A 98 1.69 13.34 -4.66
N ARG A 99 0.78 12.36 -4.60
CA ARG A 99 -0.05 12.08 -3.42
C ARG A 99 0.45 10.87 -2.64
N VAL A 100 1.57 10.28 -3.06
CA VAL A 100 2.05 8.99 -2.54
C VAL A 100 3.46 9.13 -1.99
N THR A 101 3.70 8.49 -0.86
CA THR A 101 5.03 8.36 -0.26
C THR A 101 5.33 6.88 -0.08
N PHE A 102 6.51 6.43 -0.50
CA PHE A 102 6.95 5.07 -0.24
C PHE A 102 8.10 5.06 0.76
N ILE A 103 8.08 4.09 1.67
CA ILE A 103 9.05 3.96 2.75
C ILE A 103 9.59 2.53 2.75
N ASN A 104 10.93 2.41 2.75
CA ASN A 104 11.59 1.13 2.86
C ASN A 104 11.86 0.84 4.34
N GLU A 105 10.98 0.06 4.94
CA GLU A 105 11.08 -0.26 6.35
C GLU A 105 10.34 -1.54 6.69
N ASP A 106 10.73 -2.13 7.82
CA ASP A 106 10.00 -3.25 8.42
C ASP A 106 8.68 -2.72 8.99
N ALA A 107 7.57 -3.34 8.60
CA ALA A 107 6.24 -2.92 9.05
C ALA A 107 6.11 -2.92 10.58
N LEU A 108 6.80 -3.83 11.27
CA LEU A 108 6.78 -3.90 12.74
C LEU A 108 7.45 -2.70 13.40
N LYS A 109 8.38 -2.07 12.71
CA LYS A 109 9.18 -0.96 13.26
C LYS A 109 8.68 0.41 12.84
N TYR A 110 7.78 0.45 11.88
CA TYR A 110 7.30 1.72 11.33
C TYR A 110 6.42 2.47 12.34
N ASN A 111 6.75 3.72 12.57
CA ASN A 111 5.95 4.61 13.42
C ASN A 111 4.81 5.20 12.61
N ILE A 112 3.58 4.86 12.98
CA ILE A 112 2.39 5.26 12.24
C ILE A 112 2.13 6.75 12.46
N PRO A 113 2.10 7.56 11.38
CA PRO A 113 1.79 8.98 11.52
C PRO A 113 0.35 9.19 11.93
N LYS A 114 0.08 10.27 12.64
CA LYS A 114 -1.26 10.55 13.19
C LYS A 114 -2.33 10.76 12.12
N GLU A 115 -1.96 11.19 10.94
CA GLU A 115 -2.89 11.43 9.83
C GLU A 115 -3.33 10.17 9.11
N ALA A 116 -2.64 9.03 9.30
CA ALA A 116 -3.05 7.77 8.69
C ALA A 116 -4.34 7.27 9.34
N ASP A 117 -5.40 7.11 8.57
CA ASP A 117 -6.71 6.73 9.08
C ASP A 117 -7.38 5.59 8.31
N ARG A 118 -6.72 5.04 7.30
CA ARG A 118 -7.14 3.86 6.56
C ARG A 118 -5.95 2.93 6.41
N PHE A 119 -6.16 1.63 6.61
CA PHE A 119 -5.06 0.65 6.61
C PHE A 119 -5.42 -0.49 5.67
N PHE A 120 -4.50 -0.84 4.77
CA PHE A 120 -4.70 -1.86 3.75
C PHE A 120 -3.70 -2.99 3.90
N PHE A 121 -4.20 -4.22 3.82
CA PHE A 121 -3.39 -5.44 3.87
C PHE A 121 -3.84 -6.39 2.77
N PHE A 122 -2.89 -6.98 2.05
CA PHE A 122 -3.17 -8.03 1.09
C PHE A 122 -2.03 -9.05 1.09
N ASN A 123 -2.14 -10.06 1.96
CA ASN A 123 -1.13 -11.12 2.09
C ASN A 123 0.32 -10.60 2.15
N PRO A 124 0.63 -9.51 2.87
CA PRO A 124 1.98 -8.95 2.81
C PRO A 124 2.99 -9.74 3.64
N PHE A 125 2.54 -10.47 4.65
CA PHE A 125 3.43 -11.17 5.59
C PHE A 125 2.65 -12.18 6.43
N SER A 126 3.37 -12.95 7.27
CA SER A 126 2.80 -14.00 8.11
C SER A 126 1.84 -13.47 9.18
N VAL A 127 1.09 -14.39 9.79
CA VAL A 127 0.17 -14.08 10.89
C VAL A 127 0.93 -13.45 12.07
N GLU A 128 2.14 -13.91 12.36
CA GLU A 128 2.95 -13.39 13.46
C GLU A 128 3.28 -11.91 13.25
N ILE A 129 3.72 -11.55 12.04
CA ILE A 129 4.02 -10.15 11.72
C ILE A 129 2.72 -9.34 11.69
N PHE A 130 1.65 -9.89 11.11
CA PHE A 130 0.35 -9.21 11.06
C PHE A 130 -0.17 -8.87 12.45
N LYS A 131 -0.07 -9.81 13.41
CA LYS A 131 -0.48 -9.54 14.78
C LYS A 131 0.30 -8.39 15.40
N GLY A 132 1.61 -8.33 15.16
CA GLY A 132 2.44 -7.23 15.66
C GLY A 132 2.08 -5.89 15.04
N VAL A 133 1.86 -5.86 13.73
CA VAL A 133 1.44 -4.65 13.03
C VAL A 133 0.08 -4.19 13.52
N LEU A 134 -0.88 -5.12 13.67
CA LEU A 134 -2.21 -4.81 14.15
C LEU A 134 -2.16 -4.23 15.57
N ALA A 135 -1.31 -4.79 16.44
CA ALA A 135 -1.11 -4.25 17.77
C ALA A 135 -0.60 -2.80 17.75
N ASN A 136 0.33 -2.50 16.85
CA ASN A 136 0.83 -1.13 16.66
C ASN A 136 -0.28 -0.18 16.20
N ILE A 137 -1.14 -0.63 15.30
CA ILE A 137 -2.27 0.16 14.83
C ILE A 137 -3.25 0.42 15.96
N MET A 138 -3.60 -0.60 16.73
CA MET A 138 -4.53 -0.46 17.86
C MET A 138 -3.98 0.48 18.92
N ASP A 139 -2.70 0.38 19.24
CA ASP A 139 -2.04 1.30 20.16
C ASP A 139 -2.11 2.74 19.65
N SER A 140 -1.88 2.93 18.37
CA SER A 140 -1.98 4.24 17.73
C SER A 140 -3.40 4.81 17.79
N ILE A 141 -4.43 3.97 17.63
CA ILE A 141 -5.83 4.39 17.76
C ILE A 141 -6.11 4.91 19.16
N TYR A 142 -5.66 4.21 20.19
CA TYR A 142 -5.84 4.63 21.57
C TYR A 142 -5.17 5.95 21.86
N LYS A 143 -3.96 6.17 21.33
CA LYS A 143 -3.19 7.39 21.60
C LYS A 143 -3.69 8.60 20.85
N ILE A 144 -4.23 8.41 19.64
CA ILE A 144 -4.51 9.50 18.69
C ILE A 144 -6.00 9.58 18.30
N GLY A 145 -6.80 8.57 18.67
CA GLY A 145 -8.24 8.54 18.35
C GLY A 145 -8.54 8.20 16.89
N ARG A 146 -7.62 7.53 16.22
CA ARG A 146 -7.77 7.11 14.82
C ARG A 146 -8.68 5.88 14.74
N ALA A 147 -9.50 5.77 13.70
CA ALA A 147 -10.68 4.94 13.77
C ALA A 147 -10.81 3.75 12.80
N HIS A 148 -10.07 3.65 11.68
CA HIS A 148 -10.42 2.66 10.66
C HIS A 148 -9.23 1.85 10.16
N VAL A 149 -9.44 0.54 10.12
CA VAL A 149 -8.50 -0.43 9.57
C VAL A 149 -9.08 -1.05 8.30
#